data_4332144b461fb77dc57a331018dfa26e
#
_entry.id   4332144b461fb77dc57a331018dfa26e
#
_cell.length_a   1.000
_cell.length_b   1.000
_cell.length_c   1.000
_cell.angle_alpha   90.00
_cell.angle_beta   90.00
_cell.angle_gamma   90.00
#
_symmetry.space_group_name_H-M   'P 1'
#
loop_
_entity.id
_entity.type
_entity.pdbx_description
1 polymer ?
#
loop_
_entity_poly.entity_id
_entity_poly.type
_entity_poly.pdbx_seq_one_letter_code
_entity_poly.pdbx_strand_id
1 'polypeptide(L)'
;LASLKEVTGNIVIRNSYNGADLTGLDNIVSAGGLQVGSTDVASKATELHMISMKALETLSGDISVYNDQVTYVLFEKLATIEGSVMFNASSLQSFEFPVLTTVGQDLNLQGLNEENTAAGSIASLEIPELTSVGGALSVNNLAKLTSMSFLKLKETGGLDFHTVPVMLETINLPEIETVNGSIIMEANMEAPPTGSFVPQRNDVLQAFGGMDKLTTIKGQIKIKNFTALKQLPDWSKITTLGSITLDYLEDVSGTLLLPNARFETFGETAPQIEIINKVQLSKIE
;
A
#
# COMPACT_ATOMS: atom_id res chain seq x y z
N LEU A 1 4.60 -27.51 20.91
CA LEU A 1 4.35 -26.04 20.99
C LEU A 1 2.92 -25.67 21.43
N ALA A 2 2.01 -26.66 21.59
CA ALA A 2 0.59 -26.39 21.86
C ALA A 2 0.29 -25.56 23.13
N SER A 3 1.21 -25.47 24.08
CA SER A 3 1.09 -24.65 25.29
C SER A 3 1.78 -23.29 25.20
N LEU A 4 2.54 -23.03 24.14
CA LEU A 4 3.28 -21.78 23.96
C LEU A 4 2.32 -20.66 23.61
N LYS A 5 2.32 -19.59 24.42
CA LYS A 5 1.44 -18.43 24.25
C LYS A 5 2.18 -17.15 23.85
N GLU A 6 3.44 -17.07 24.20
CA GLU A 6 4.25 -15.88 23.97
C GLU A 6 5.64 -16.23 23.50
N VAL A 7 6.15 -15.45 22.56
CA VAL A 7 7.52 -15.48 22.05
C VAL A 7 8.09 -14.08 22.13
N THR A 8 8.96 -13.81 23.09
CA THR A 8 9.52 -12.46 23.29
C THR A 8 10.45 -12.00 22.16
N GLY A 9 11.00 -12.93 21.38
CA GLY A 9 11.80 -12.66 20.20
C GLY A 9 11.02 -12.89 18.90
N ASN A 10 11.74 -12.89 17.77
CA ASN A 10 11.15 -13.15 16.48
C ASN A 10 10.91 -14.64 16.23
N ILE A 11 9.80 -14.95 15.58
CA ILE A 11 9.55 -16.24 14.94
C ILE A 11 10.18 -16.17 13.55
N VAL A 12 11.16 -17.07 13.29
CA VAL A 12 11.90 -17.05 12.01
C VAL A 12 11.72 -18.39 11.29
N ILE A 13 11.12 -18.33 10.11
CA ILE A 13 10.89 -19.48 9.22
C ILE A 13 11.84 -19.35 8.04
N ARG A 14 12.70 -20.34 7.87
CA ARG A 14 13.72 -20.35 6.81
C ARG A 14 13.44 -21.43 5.76
N ASN A 15 14.20 -21.37 4.69
CA ASN A 15 14.13 -22.22 3.49
C ASN A 15 14.17 -23.73 3.71
N SER A 16 14.63 -24.22 4.85
CA SER A 16 14.61 -25.66 5.20
C SER A 16 13.28 -26.11 5.82
N TYR A 17 12.31 -25.21 5.99
CA TYR A 17 10.99 -25.56 6.48
C TYR A 17 10.15 -26.18 5.37
N ASN A 18 9.71 -27.44 5.55
CA ASN A 18 8.95 -28.20 4.56
C ASN A 18 7.44 -28.26 4.87
N GLY A 19 6.94 -27.47 5.82
CA GLY A 19 5.51 -27.38 6.12
C GLY A 19 4.80 -26.44 5.14
N ALA A 20 3.60 -26.81 4.75
CA ALA A 20 2.77 -25.98 3.87
C ALA A 20 2.13 -24.79 4.58
N ASP A 21 2.06 -24.83 5.90
CA ASP A 21 1.48 -23.80 6.78
C ASP A 21 2.25 -23.69 8.11
N LEU A 22 1.79 -22.82 9.00
CA LEU A 22 2.36 -22.61 10.34
C LEU A 22 1.59 -23.36 11.44
N THR A 23 0.94 -24.48 11.12
CA THR A 23 0.22 -25.31 12.10
C THR A 23 1.12 -25.66 13.28
N GLY A 24 0.63 -25.45 14.49
CA GLY A 24 1.38 -25.62 15.73
C GLY A 24 1.85 -24.28 16.35
N LEU A 25 1.76 -23.17 15.63
CA LEU A 25 1.94 -21.82 16.18
C LEU A 25 0.61 -21.13 16.47
N ASP A 26 -0.52 -21.79 16.22
CA ASP A 26 -1.89 -21.24 16.36
C ASP A 26 -2.27 -20.77 17.78
N ASN A 27 -1.51 -21.18 18.80
CA ASN A 27 -1.77 -20.80 20.19
C ASN A 27 -0.96 -19.57 20.66
N ILE A 28 -0.05 -19.06 19.83
CA ILE A 28 0.76 -17.89 20.17
C ILE A 28 -0.13 -16.66 20.09
N VAL A 29 -0.16 -15.90 21.18
CA VAL A 29 -0.98 -14.68 21.32
C VAL A 29 -0.13 -13.44 21.05
N SER A 30 1.15 -13.48 21.40
CA SER A 30 2.07 -12.37 21.14
C SER A 30 3.45 -12.85 20.72
N ALA A 31 4.13 -12.07 19.87
CA ALA A 31 5.50 -12.31 19.47
C ALA A 31 6.28 -11.00 19.26
N GLY A 32 7.60 -11.11 19.25
CA GLY A 32 8.48 -10.00 18.91
C GLY A 32 8.34 -9.61 17.43
N GLY A 33 8.28 -10.58 16.55
CA GLY A 33 8.08 -10.38 15.11
C GLY A 33 7.93 -11.70 14.37
N LEU A 34 7.64 -11.64 13.07
CA LEU A 34 7.55 -12.79 12.18
C LEU A 34 8.39 -12.55 10.93
N GLN A 35 9.37 -13.40 10.70
CA GLN A 35 10.17 -13.40 9.48
C GLN A 35 10.01 -14.73 8.73
N VAL A 36 9.63 -14.63 7.46
CA VAL A 36 9.52 -15.77 6.55
C VAL A 36 10.42 -15.55 5.35
N GLY A 37 11.37 -16.46 5.15
CA GLY A 37 12.38 -16.30 4.10
C GLY A 37 13.41 -15.20 4.42
N SER A 38 14.08 -14.75 3.37
CA SER A 38 15.12 -13.71 3.43
C SER A 38 15.26 -13.06 2.06
N THR A 39 15.83 -11.87 2.00
CA THR A 39 16.21 -11.19 0.75
C THR A 39 17.32 -11.92 -0.01
N ASP A 40 18.05 -12.85 0.64
CA ASP A 40 19.04 -13.70 -0.01
C ASP A 40 18.31 -14.75 -0.88
N VAL A 41 18.61 -14.78 -2.17
CA VAL A 41 18.02 -15.68 -3.16
C VAL A 41 18.12 -17.16 -2.77
N ALA A 42 19.22 -17.55 -2.12
CA ALA A 42 19.41 -18.93 -1.62
C ALA A 42 18.43 -19.33 -0.50
N SER A 43 17.74 -18.38 0.10
CA SER A 43 16.84 -18.59 1.24
C SER A 43 15.35 -18.63 0.89
N LYS A 44 14.99 -18.56 -0.39
CA LYS A 44 13.58 -18.41 -0.85
C LYS A 44 12.78 -19.71 -0.94
N ALA A 45 13.44 -20.87 -0.99
CA ALA A 45 12.79 -22.13 -1.25
C ALA A 45 12.14 -22.73 0.01
N THR A 46 11.00 -22.22 0.41
CA THR A 46 10.14 -22.86 1.40
C THR A 46 8.90 -23.42 0.73
N GLU A 47 8.41 -24.58 1.19
CA GLU A 47 7.14 -25.17 0.78
C GLU A 47 5.94 -24.46 1.45
N LEU A 48 6.18 -23.35 2.13
CA LEU A 48 5.16 -22.60 2.88
C LEU A 48 4.27 -21.83 1.93
N HIS A 49 3.00 -22.20 1.86
CA HIS A 49 1.99 -21.55 1.01
C HIS A 49 0.99 -20.71 1.81
N MET A 50 0.83 -21.01 3.10
CA MET A 50 -0.10 -20.29 3.97
C MET A 50 0.56 -19.79 5.23
N ILE A 51 0.37 -18.51 5.51
CA ILE A 51 0.73 -17.89 6.79
C ILE A 51 -0.57 -17.62 7.55
N SER A 52 -0.77 -18.37 8.65
CA SER A 52 -1.89 -18.15 9.56
C SER A 52 -1.45 -18.44 10.99
N MET A 53 -1.75 -17.53 11.89
CA MET A 53 -1.54 -17.69 13.35
C MET A 53 -2.81 -17.20 14.06
N LYS A 54 -3.75 -18.12 14.29
CA LYS A 54 -5.15 -17.82 14.68
C LYS A 54 -5.32 -17.04 15.97
N ALA A 55 -4.45 -17.28 16.95
CA ALA A 55 -4.54 -16.62 18.25
C ALA A 55 -3.68 -15.36 18.36
N LEU A 56 -2.86 -15.04 17.38
CA LEU A 56 -1.93 -13.91 17.45
C LEU A 56 -2.70 -12.59 17.45
N GLU A 57 -2.49 -11.80 18.52
CA GLU A 57 -3.20 -10.53 18.76
C GLU A 57 -2.26 -9.32 18.59
N THR A 58 -0.98 -9.49 18.94
CA THR A 58 0.00 -8.38 18.91
C THR A 58 1.37 -8.84 18.46
N LEU A 59 2.04 -7.95 17.72
CA LEU A 59 3.46 -8.04 17.40
C LEU A 59 4.16 -6.75 17.83
N SER A 60 5.25 -6.86 18.60
CA SER A 60 6.06 -5.70 19.01
C SER A 60 7.16 -5.33 18.01
N GLY A 61 7.34 -6.09 16.96
CA GLY A 61 8.27 -5.83 15.85
C GLY A 61 7.60 -6.09 14.51
N ASP A 62 8.39 -6.50 13.54
CA ASP A 62 7.99 -6.54 12.14
C ASP A 62 7.34 -7.85 11.71
N ILE A 63 6.52 -7.78 10.66
CA ILE A 63 6.25 -8.90 9.76
C ILE A 63 7.08 -8.69 8.49
N SER A 64 7.94 -9.64 8.16
CA SER A 64 8.74 -9.62 6.94
C SER A 64 8.61 -10.94 6.19
N VAL A 65 7.98 -10.93 5.02
CA VAL A 65 7.77 -12.11 4.20
C VAL A 65 8.45 -11.93 2.84
N TYR A 66 9.55 -12.66 2.66
CA TYR A 66 10.35 -12.71 1.43
C TYR A 66 10.24 -14.08 0.78
N ASN A 67 9.01 -14.55 0.60
CA ASN A 67 8.73 -15.86 0.03
C ASN A 67 7.65 -15.77 -1.03
N ASP A 68 8.03 -16.00 -2.27
CA ASP A 68 7.16 -15.98 -3.44
C ASP A 68 6.26 -17.21 -3.58
N GLN A 69 6.35 -18.20 -2.69
CA GLN A 69 5.45 -19.35 -2.65
C GLN A 69 4.21 -19.09 -1.78
N VAL A 70 4.21 -18.04 -0.96
CA VAL A 70 3.07 -17.71 -0.09
C VAL A 70 1.91 -17.19 -0.94
N THR A 71 0.79 -17.90 -0.87
CA THR A 71 -0.44 -17.58 -1.59
C THR A 71 -1.55 -17.06 -0.68
N TYR A 72 -1.56 -17.44 0.60
CA TYR A 72 -2.58 -17.06 1.57
C TYR A 72 -1.98 -16.51 2.86
N VAL A 73 -2.50 -15.37 3.29
CA VAL A 73 -2.16 -14.74 4.56
C VAL A 73 -3.44 -14.43 5.32
N LEU A 74 -3.56 -14.97 6.55
CA LEU A 74 -4.71 -14.73 7.41
C LEU A 74 -4.27 -14.59 8.88
N PHE A 75 -4.53 -13.44 9.48
CA PHE A 75 -4.35 -13.17 10.90
C PHE A 75 -5.68 -12.76 11.52
N GLU A 76 -6.46 -13.75 12.00
CA GLU A 76 -7.83 -13.56 12.46
C GLU A 76 -7.97 -12.56 13.61
N LYS A 77 -6.97 -12.46 14.50
CA LYS A 77 -7.02 -11.66 15.72
C LYS A 77 -5.96 -10.59 15.85
N LEU A 78 -5.05 -10.50 14.89
CA LEU A 78 -3.95 -9.55 14.97
C LEU A 78 -4.46 -8.12 14.84
N ALA A 79 -4.47 -7.41 15.97
CA ALA A 79 -5.01 -6.06 16.07
C ALA A 79 -3.95 -4.98 15.97
N THR A 80 -2.71 -5.27 16.40
CA THR A 80 -1.63 -4.28 16.46
C THR A 80 -0.29 -4.88 16.05
N ILE A 81 0.41 -4.15 15.21
CA ILE A 81 1.81 -4.39 14.85
C ILE A 81 2.58 -3.10 15.14
N GLU A 82 3.54 -3.14 16.09
CA GLU A 82 4.30 -1.93 16.45
C GLU A 82 5.39 -1.59 15.43
N GLY A 83 5.88 -2.59 14.70
CA GLY A 83 6.86 -2.44 13.63
C GLY A 83 6.24 -2.27 12.25
N SER A 84 7.01 -2.68 11.24
CA SER A 84 6.64 -2.67 9.83
C SER A 84 6.00 -3.98 9.37
N VAL A 85 5.23 -3.89 8.30
CA VAL A 85 4.70 -5.02 7.54
C VAL A 85 5.29 -4.98 6.14
N MET A 86 6.05 -6.01 5.77
CA MET A 86 6.67 -6.15 4.45
C MET A 86 6.31 -7.50 3.85
N PHE A 87 5.63 -7.49 2.71
CA PHE A 87 5.32 -8.70 1.96
C PHE A 87 5.83 -8.61 0.52
N ASN A 88 6.58 -9.64 0.10
CA ASN A 88 6.67 -9.96 -1.32
C ASN A 88 5.38 -10.70 -1.71
N ALA A 89 4.51 -10.02 -2.44
CA ALA A 89 3.17 -10.48 -2.78
C ALA A 89 3.08 -11.07 -4.20
N SER A 90 4.19 -11.53 -4.77
CA SER A 90 4.24 -11.98 -6.18
C SER A 90 3.30 -13.14 -6.48
N SER A 91 3.05 -14.05 -5.54
CA SER A 91 2.10 -15.17 -5.68
C SER A 91 0.84 -15.02 -4.83
N LEU A 92 0.71 -13.92 -4.11
CA LEU A 92 -0.34 -13.72 -3.13
C LEU A 92 -1.72 -13.68 -3.79
N GLN A 93 -2.66 -14.47 -3.25
CA GLN A 93 -4.06 -14.54 -3.68
C GLN A 93 -5.02 -13.96 -2.63
N SER A 94 -4.67 -14.08 -1.34
CA SER A 94 -5.44 -13.56 -0.22
C SER A 94 -4.53 -12.93 0.81
N PHE A 95 -4.95 -11.76 1.33
CA PHE A 95 -4.24 -10.99 2.35
C PHE A 95 -5.27 -10.43 3.33
N GLU A 96 -5.46 -11.15 4.45
CA GLU A 96 -6.57 -10.92 5.35
C GLU A 96 -6.11 -10.55 6.76
N PHE A 97 -6.49 -9.34 7.19
CA PHE A 97 -6.28 -8.78 8.51
C PHE A 97 -7.59 -8.15 9.02
N PRO A 98 -8.59 -8.97 9.39
CA PRO A 98 -9.95 -8.48 9.63
C PRO A 98 -10.10 -7.54 10.84
N VAL A 99 -9.15 -7.55 11.77
CA VAL A 99 -9.21 -6.73 12.99
C VAL A 99 -7.99 -5.82 13.18
N LEU A 100 -7.08 -5.76 12.22
CA LEU A 100 -5.87 -4.93 12.33
C LEU A 100 -6.25 -3.45 12.33
N THR A 101 -5.91 -2.76 13.42
CA THR A 101 -6.21 -1.34 13.60
C THR A 101 -5.00 -0.44 13.39
N THR A 102 -3.81 -0.94 13.72
CA THR A 102 -2.60 -0.10 13.73
C THR A 102 -1.38 -0.86 13.22
N VAL A 103 -0.62 -0.21 12.34
CA VAL A 103 0.75 -0.54 11.99
C VAL A 103 1.64 0.62 12.41
N GLY A 104 2.59 0.38 13.31
CA GLY A 104 3.40 1.44 13.93
C GLY A 104 4.40 2.09 12.98
N GLN A 105 4.82 1.37 11.94
CA GLN A 105 5.73 1.87 10.91
C GLN A 105 5.17 1.64 9.51
N ASP A 106 5.94 1.11 8.56
CA ASP A 106 5.49 0.96 7.17
C ASP A 106 4.59 -0.26 6.97
N LEU A 107 3.61 -0.12 6.09
CA LEU A 107 2.87 -1.24 5.50
C LEU A 107 3.18 -1.30 4.00
N ASN A 108 3.92 -2.30 3.58
CA ASN A 108 4.42 -2.42 2.22
C ASN A 108 4.07 -3.78 1.59
N LEU A 109 3.31 -3.75 0.50
CA LEU A 109 3.03 -4.89 -0.37
C LEU A 109 3.71 -4.67 -1.71
N GLN A 110 4.67 -5.53 -2.04
CA GLN A 110 5.44 -5.46 -3.28
C GLN A 110 5.19 -6.69 -4.14
N GLY A 111 4.59 -6.52 -5.31
CA GLY A 111 4.26 -7.60 -6.24
C GLY A 111 5.28 -7.78 -7.37
N LEU A 112 6.57 -7.85 -7.07
CA LEU A 112 7.61 -8.17 -8.06
C LEU A 112 8.00 -9.65 -7.96
N ASN A 113 8.08 -10.33 -9.10
CA ASN A 113 8.64 -11.67 -9.20
C ASN A 113 10.18 -11.65 -9.33
N GLU A 114 10.80 -12.82 -9.46
CA GLU A 114 12.27 -12.94 -9.61
C GLU A 114 12.82 -12.27 -10.88
N GLU A 115 12.00 -12.11 -11.91
CA GLU A 115 12.34 -11.43 -13.17
C GLU A 115 12.16 -9.90 -13.06
N ASN A 116 11.83 -9.39 -11.87
CA ASN A 116 11.50 -7.99 -11.60
C ASN A 116 10.33 -7.46 -12.45
N THR A 117 9.39 -8.33 -12.78
CA THR A 117 8.16 -7.98 -13.48
C THR A 117 6.98 -7.99 -12.50
N ALA A 118 6.00 -7.12 -12.74
CA ALA A 118 4.81 -7.05 -11.90
C ALA A 118 4.05 -8.39 -11.89
N ALA A 119 3.73 -8.87 -10.71
CA ALA A 119 3.10 -10.15 -10.45
C ALA A 119 2.00 -10.02 -9.39
N GLY A 120 1.64 -11.12 -8.77
CA GLY A 120 0.60 -11.17 -7.77
C GLY A 120 -0.77 -11.48 -8.38
N SER A 121 -1.52 -12.27 -7.63
CA SER A 121 -2.86 -12.73 -8.05
C SER A 121 -3.97 -12.11 -7.21
N ILE A 122 -3.61 -11.26 -6.23
CA ILE A 122 -4.59 -10.55 -5.42
C ILE A 122 -5.38 -9.57 -6.28
N ALA A 123 -6.70 -9.71 -6.26
CA ALA A 123 -7.59 -8.86 -7.04
C ALA A 123 -8.19 -7.72 -6.20
N SER A 124 -8.37 -7.95 -4.90
CA SER A 124 -8.87 -6.96 -3.95
C SER A 124 -7.98 -6.90 -2.73
N LEU A 125 -7.63 -5.70 -2.28
CA LEU A 125 -6.87 -5.45 -1.07
C LEU A 125 -7.74 -4.65 -0.10
N GLU A 126 -8.10 -5.27 1.02
CA GLU A 126 -8.92 -4.64 2.06
C GLU A 126 -8.33 -4.90 3.44
N ILE A 127 -8.18 -3.85 4.24
CA ILE A 127 -7.88 -3.94 5.66
C ILE A 127 -8.93 -3.08 6.39
N PRO A 128 -10.10 -3.66 6.69
CA PRO A 128 -11.33 -2.90 6.99
C PRO A 128 -11.27 -2.10 8.29
N GLU A 129 -10.48 -2.56 9.27
CA GLU A 129 -10.39 -1.92 10.58
C GLU A 129 -9.16 -1.01 10.73
N LEU A 130 -8.29 -0.93 9.72
CA LEU A 130 -7.05 -0.14 9.78
C LEU A 130 -7.36 1.35 9.95
N THR A 131 -6.89 1.94 11.05
CA THR A 131 -7.08 3.35 11.37
C THR A 131 -5.83 4.19 11.19
N SER A 132 -4.65 3.58 11.39
CA SER A 132 -3.38 4.30 11.28
C SER A 132 -2.23 3.43 10.77
N VAL A 133 -1.36 4.06 9.99
CA VAL A 133 -0.05 3.55 9.59
C VAL A 133 0.97 4.63 9.92
N GLY A 134 1.90 4.35 10.84
CA GLY A 134 2.86 5.37 11.32
C GLY A 134 3.85 5.82 10.24
N GLY A 135 4.27 4.90 9.38
CA GLY A 135 5.06 5.14 8.18
C GLY A 135 4.22 5.17 6.90
N ALA A 136 4.81 4.77 5.78
CA ALA A 136 4.12 4.74 4.50
C ALA A 136 3.22 3.51 4.34
N LEU A 137 2.04 3.71 3.77
CA LEU A 137 1.22 2.67 3.17
C LEU A 137 1.61 2.57 1.69
N SER A 138 2.31 1.49 1.33
CA SER A 138 2.84 1.27 -0.02
C SER A 138 2.24 0.02 -0.65
N VAL A 139 1.68 0.16 -1.85
CA VAL A 139 1.11 -0.96 -2.61
C VAL A 139 1.59 -0.87 -4.06
N ASN A 140 2.51 -1.74 -4.43
CA ASN A 140 3.25 -1.61 -5.68
C ASN A 140 3.32 -2.90 -6.48
N ASN A 141 3.25 -2.79 -7.82
CA ASN A 141 3.45 -3.90 -8.76
C ASN A 141 2.51 -5.11 -8.59
N LEU A 142 1.30 -4.92 -8.10
CA LEU A 142 0.27 -5.96 -8.00
C LEU A 142 -0.54 -6.05 -9.30
N ALA A 143 -0.07 -6.82 -10.27
CA ALA A 143 -0.56 -6.81 -11.65
C ALA A 143 -2.06 -7.07 -11.84
N LYS A 144 -2.72 -7.80 -10.91
CA LYS A 144 -4.13 -8.16 -11.01
C LYS A 144 -5.05 -7.40 -10.07
N LEU A 145 -4.50 -6.42 -9.34
CA LEU A 145 -5.28 -5.65 -8.39
C LEU A 145 -6.30 -4.76 -9.11
N THR A 146 -7.57 -4.94 -8.81
CA THR A 146 -8.68 -4.15 -9.34
C THR A 146 -9.28 -3.19 -8.32
N SER A 147 -9.10 -3.48 -7.02
CA SER A 147 -9.62 -2.62 -5.95
C SER A 147 -8.71 -2.57 -4.74
N MET A 148 -8.62 -1.37 -4.15
CA MET A 148 -8.02 -1.12 -2.83
C MET A 148 -9.01 -0.36 -1.95
N SER A 149 -9.17 -0.79 -0.69
CA SER A 149 -10.09 -0.16 0.24
C SER A 149 -9.55 -0.16 1.68
N PHE A 150 -9.44 1.03 2.26
CA PHE A 150 -9.02 1.25 3.64
C PHE A 150 -10.05 2.15 4.32
N LEU A 151 -11.21 1.55 4.67
CA LEU A 151 -12.42 2.27 5.03
C LEU A 151 -12.32 3.14 6.29
N LYS A 152 -11.42 2.77 7.21
CA LYS A 152 -11.26 3.48 8.49
C LYS A 152 -9.93 4.20 8.64
N LEU A 153 -9.07 4.16 7.62
CA LEU A 153 -7.76 4.80 7.67
C LEU A 153 -7.90 6.31 7.78
N LYS A 154 -7.39 6.87 8.87
CA LYS A 154 -7.44 8.31 9.17
C LYS A 154 -6.11 8.99 9.02
N GLU A 155 -5.03 8.28 9.32
CA GLU A 155 -3.69 8.84 9.34
C GLU A 155 -2.67 7.87 8.78
N THR A 156 -1.73 8.40 8.00
CA THR A 156 -0.56 7.65 7.52
C THR A 156 0.66 8.57 7.39
N GLY A 157 1.85 7.97 7.49
CA GLY A 157 3.10 8.67 7.18
C GLY A 157 3.25 9.01 5.70
N GLY A 158 2.65 8.23 4.80
CA GLY A 158 2.60 8.48 3.35
C GLY A 158 1.66 7.52 2.65
N LEU A 159 1.18 7.89 1.47
CA LEU A 159 0.49 6.99 0.52
C LEU A 159 1.39 6.85 -0.69
N ASP A 160 1.89 5.64 -0.94
CA ASP A 160 2.84 5.37 -2.00
C ASP A 160 2.36 4.22 -2.90
N PHE A 161 1.60 4.57 -3.93
CA PHE A 161 1.04 3.65 -4.90
C PHE A 161 1.72 3.86 -6.25
N HIS A 162 2.97 3.43 -6.33
CA HIS A 162 3.73 3.37 -7.58
C HIS A 162 3.34 2.12 -8.39
N THR A 163 3.48 2.18 -9.69
CA THR A 163 3.18 1.03 -10.57
C THR A 163 1.80 0.43 -10.31
N VAL A 164 0.82 1.34 -10.13
CA VAL A 164 -0.60 0.97 -10.03
C VAL A 164 -1.01 0.22 -11.30
N PRO A 165 -1.65 -0.96 -11.18
CA PRO A 165 -2.04 -1.73 -12.33
C PRO A 165 -3.02 -0.98 -13.22
N VAL A 166 -2.92 -1.23 -14.52
CA VAL A 166 -3.81 -0.64 -15.53
C VAL A 166 -5.29 -0.99 -15.30
N MET A 167 -5.56 -2.09 -14.59
CA MET A 167 -6.91 -2.59 -14.30
C MET A 167 -7.47 -2.11 -12.95
N LEU A 168 -6.77 -1.27 -12.20
CA LEU A 168 -7.27 -0.79 -10.92
C LEU A 168 -8.45 0.15 -11.15
N GLU A 169 -9.64 -0.27 -10.69
CA GLU A 169 -10.92 0.43 -10.87
C GLU A 169 -11.30 1.27 -9.65
N THR A 170 -10.83 0.86 -8.46
CA THR A 170 -11.23 1.46 -7.19
C THR A 170 -10.06 1.69 -6.26
N ILE A 171 -9.92 2.92 -5.78
CA ILE A 171 -9.13 3.29 -4.61
C ILE A 171 -10.08 4.00 -3.64
N ASN A 172 -10.25 3.48 -2.42
CA ASN A 172 -11.24 3.98 -1.48
C ASN A 172 -10.60 4.30 -0.12
N LEU A 173 -10.59 5.60 0.24
CA LEU A 173 -9.98 6.17 1.44
C LEU A 173 -10.91 7.21 2.09
N PRO A 174 -12.16 6.85 2.49
CA PRO A 174 -13.18 7.82 2.85
C PRO A 174 -12.94 8.56 4.17
N GLU A 175 -12.09 8.01 5.04
CA GLU A 175 -11.83 8.57 6.36
C GLU A 175 -10.46 9.26 6.49
N ILE A 176 -9.64 9.27 5.42
CA ILE A 176 -8.28 9.84 5.50
C ILE A 176 -8.31 11.36 5.78
N GLU A 177 -7.66 11.77 6.86
CA GLU A 177 -7.61 13.15 7.35
C GLU A 177 -6.21 13.75 7.27
N THR A 178 -5.18 12.91 7.56
CA THR A 178 -3.79 13.37 7.67
C THR A 178 -2.83 12.42 6.94
N VAL A 179 -1.98 13.00 6.11
CA VAL A 179 -0.81 12.34 5.52
C VAL A 179 0.43 13.10 5.96
N ASN A 180 1.25 12.49 6.83
CA ASN A 180 2.46 13.12 7.37
C ASN A 180 3.64 13.15 6.40
N GLY A 181 3.47 12.68 5.20
CA GLY A 181 4.40 12.71 4.07
C GLY A 181 3.68 13.02 2.77
N SER A 182 4.03 12.28 1.71
CA SER A 182 3.49 12.49 0.38
C SER A 182 2.37 11.53 0.02
N ILE A 183 1.51 11.97 -0.89
CA ILE A 183 0.57 11.13 -1.63
C ILE A 183 1.13 10.96 -3.03
N ILE A 184 1.54 9.75 -3.38
CA ILE A 184 2.08 9.41 -4.69
C ILE A 184 1.20 8.31 -5.29
N MET A 185 0.59 8.61 -6.42
CA MET A 185 -0.24 7.70 -7.18
C MET A 185 0.21 7.74 -8.63
N GLU A 186 0.90 6.69 -9.06
CA GLU A 186 1.41 6.59 -10.42
C GLU A 186 0.97 5.27 -11.06
N ALA A 187 0.18 5.36 -12.11
CA ALA A 187 -0.11 4.22 -12.96
C ALA A 187 1.03 4.07 -13.97
N ASN A 188 2.04 3.31 -13.60
CA ASN A 188 3.20 3.08 -14.44
C ASN A 188 3.71 1.66 -14.20
N MET A 189 3.26 0.73 -15.01
CA MET A 189 3.88 -0.59 -15.01
C MET A 189 5.22 -0.46 -15.74
N GLU A 190 6.29 -0.91 -15.12
CA GLU A 190 7.61 -0.94 -15.75
C GLU A 190 7.52 -1.73 -17.06
N ALA A 191 8.04 -1.15 -18.13
CA ALA A 191 8.07 -1.81 -19.42
C ALA A 191 8.98 -3.04 -19.35
N PRO A 192 8.62 -4.15 -20.01
CA PRO A 192 9.54 -5.26 -20.18
C PRO A 192 10.82 -4.79 -20.87
N PRO A 193 11.98 -5.37 -20.55
CA PRO A 193 13.29 -4.89 -20.99
C PRO A 193 13.53 -4.97 -22.51
N THR A 194 12.57 -5.46 -23.28
CA THR A 194 12.69 -5.60 -24.75
C THR A 194 11.41 -5.16 -25.44
N GLY A 195 11.44 -4.01 -26.10
CA GLY A 195 10.35 -3.57 -26.96
C GLY A 195 10.12 -2.05 -26.93
N SER A 196 9.31 -1.56 -27.84
CA SER A 196 8.91 -0.15 -27.85
C SER A 196 8.17 0.20 -26.57
N PHE A 197 8.66 1.16 -25.84
CA PHE A 197 8.05 1.67 -24.60
C PHE A 197 6.69 2.29 -24.94
N VAL A 198 5.63 1.62 -24.56
CA VAL A 198 4.30 2.22 -24.47
C VAL A 198 4.06 2.46 -22.97
N PRO A 199 3.99 3.71 -22.51
CA PRO A 199 3.65 4.00 -21.12
C PRO A 199 2.32 3.32 -20.80
N GLN A 200 2.33 2.38 -19.87
CA GLN A 200 1.07 1.78 -19.42
C GLN A 200 0.39 2.77 -18.50
N ARG A 201 -0.84 3.10 -18.81
CA ARG A 201 -1.66 4.06 -18.09
C ARG A 201 -2.86 3.33 -17.50
N ASN A 202 -3.37 3.83 -16.40
CA ASN A 202 -4.67 3.38 -15.90
C ASN A 202 -5.76 4.15 -16.64
N ASP A 203 -6.54 3.45 -17.44
CA ASP A 203 -7.64 3.97 -18.25
C ASP A 203 -9.03 3.54 -17.76
N VAL A 204 -9.12 3.03 -16.53
CA VAL A 204 -10.37 2.52 -15.95
C VAL A 204 -10.79 3.25 -14.67
N LEU A 205 -9.85 3.71 -13.84
CA LEU A 205 -10.18 4.45 -12.61
C LEU A 205 -10.79 5.81 -12.94
N GLN A 206 -12.07 5.99 -12.65
CA GLN A 206 -12.80 7.23 -12.98
C GLN A 206 -12.82 8.25 -11.84
N ALA A 207 -12.72 7.81 -10.59
CA ALA A 207 -12.68 8.67 -9.42
C ALA A 207 -11.97 7.95 -8.25
N PHE A 208 -11.40 8.73 -7.35
CA PHE A 208 -10.99 8.25 -6.03
C PHE A 208 -12.21 8.20 -5.11
N GLY A 209 -12.40 7.10 -4.38
CA GLY A 209 -13.43 6.98 -3.36
C GLY A 209 -12.98 7.62 -2.05
N GLY A 210 -13.36 8.86 -1.81
CA GLY A 210 -13.01 9.61 -0.61
C GLY A 210 -11.88 10.60 -0.82
N MET A 211 -11.05 10.81 0.22
CA MET A 211 -10.04 11.86 0.34
C MET A 211 -10.62 13.29 0.56
N ASP A 212 -11.94 13.44 0.67
CA ASP A 212 -12.61 14.74 0.90
C ASP A 212 -12.50 15.21 2.37
N LYS A 213 -11.92 14.38 3.23
CA LYS A 213 -11.63 14.71 4.64
C LYS A 213 -10.19 15.16 4.88
N LEU A 214 -9.33 15.12 3.87
CA LEU A 214 -7.94 15.54 3.99
C LEU A 214 -7.83 17.00 4.43
N THR A 215 -7.06 17.21 5.47
CA THR A 215 -6.74 18.55 6.00
C THR A 215 -5.26 18.88 5.96
N THR A 216 -4.42 17.85 6.08
CA THR A 216 -2.97 18.03 6.23
C THR A 216 -2.19 17.03 5.36
N ILE A 217 -1.29 17.56 4.57
CA ILE A 217 -0.33 16.78 3.78
C ILE A 217 1.04 17.44 3.91
N LYS A 218 1.96 16.78 4.63
CA LYS A 218 3.31 17.33 4.88
C LYS A 218 4.32 17.01 3.78
N GLY A 219 3.86 16.77 2.59
CA GLY A 219 4.67 16.47 1.41
C GLY A 219 3.96 16.93 0.16
N GLN A 220 4.14 16.19 -0.92
CA GLN A 220 3.51 16.48 -2.20
C GLN A 220 2.28 15.59 -2.45
N ILE A 221 1.36 16.09 -3.26
CA ILE A 221 0.40 15.27 -3.99
C ILE A 221 0.96 15.08 -5.40
N LYS A 222 1.18 13.84 -5.82
CA LYS A 222 1.57 13.49 -7.19
C LYS A 222 0.61 12.45 -7.74
N ILE A 223 -0.11 12.81 -8.80
CA ILE A 223 -1.02 11.91 -9.50
C ILE A 223 -0.63 11.87 -10.96
N LYS A 224 -0.34 10.66 -11.48
CA LYS A 224 0.20 10.50 -12.82
C LYS A 224 -0.37 9.29 -13.56
N ASN A 225 -0.63 9.47 -14.85
CA ASN A 225 -1.02 8.40 -15.79
C ASN A 225 -2.40 7.76 -15.51
N PHE A 226 -3.34 8.48 -14.95
CA PHE A 226 -4.74 8.06 -14.79
C PHE A 226 -5.62 8.76 -15.83
N THR A 227 -5.68 8.20 -17.02
CA THR A 227 -6.27 8.88 -18.19
C THR A 227 -7.80 8.89 -18.18
N ALA A 228 -8.44 7.93 -17.49
CA ALA A 228 -9.90 7.89 -17.33
C ALA A 228 -10.44 8.67 -16.12
N LEU A 229 -9.56 9.23 -15.30
CA LEU A 229 -9.97 9.98 -14.10
C LEU A 229 -10.77 11.21 -14.52
N LYS A 230 -12.04 11.31 -14.07
CA LYS A 230 -12.96 12.39 -14.46
C LYS A 230 -12.83 13.62 -13.58
N GLN A 231 -12.54 13.42 -12.30
CA GLN A 231 -12.47 14.49 -11.30
C GLN A 231 -11.44 14.18 -10.23
N LEU A 232 -10.85 15.23 -9.68
CA LEU A 232 -10.03 15.14 -8.47
C LEU A 232 -10.96 15.13 -7.25
N PRO A 233 -10.51 14.60 -6.10
CA PRO A 233 -11.23 14.74 -4.83
C PRO A 233 -11.47 16.22 -4.47
N ASP A 234 -12.46 16.48 -3.64
CA ASP A 234 -12.66 17.82 -3.05
C ASP A 234 -11.61 18.07 -1.95
N TRP A 235 -10.60 18.83 -2.29
CA TRP A 235 -9.51 19.21 -1.37
C TRP A 235 -9.71 20.59 -0.71
N SER A 236 -10.91 21.10 -0.71
CA SER A 236 -11.23 22.41 -0.11
C SER A 236 -10.94 22.50 1.39
N LYS A 237 -10.80 21.37 2.09
CA LYS A 237 -10.46 21.30 3.51
C LYS A 237 -8.96 21.28 3.79
N ILE A 238 -8.13 21.13 2.77
CA ILE A 238 -6.67 21.09 2.97
C ILE A 238 -6.20 22.46 3.46
N THR A 239 -5.51 22.45 4.61
CA THR A 239 -4.92 23.64 5.22
C THR A 239 -3.41 23.69 5.08
N THR A 240 -2.78 22.54 4.92
CA THR A 240 -1.31 22.41 4.81
C THR A 240 -0.96 21.48 3.67
N LEU A 241 -0.08 21.91 2.77
CA LEU A 241 0.33 21.16 1.59
C LEU A 241 1.74 21.57 1.16
N GLY A 242 2.57 20.61 0.73
CA GLY A 242 3.88 20.87 0.15
C GLY A 242 3.78 21.30 -1.31
N SER A 243 3.51 20.36 -2.18
CA SER A 243 3.43 20.59 -3.64
C SER A 243 2.35 19.78 -4.30
N ILE A 244 1.95 20.15 -5.51
CA ILE A 244 1.05 19.35 -6.35
C ILE A 244 1.70 19.14 -7.71
N THR A 245 1.70 17.89 -8.18
CA THR A 245 2.06 17.53 -9.55
C THR A 245 0.94 16.66 -10.14
N LEU A 246 0.33 17.14 -11.21
CA LEU A 246 -0.68 16.44 -11.99
C LEU A 246 -0.15 16.22 -13.40
N ASP A 247 -0.07 14.96 -13.84
CA ASP A 247 0.54 14.61 -15.12
C ASP A 247 -0.24 13.49 -15.83
N TYR A 248 -0.56 13.67 -17.11
CA TYR A 248 -1.34 12.74 -17.92
C TYR A 248 -2.66 12.31 -17.27
N LEU A 249 -3.51 13.28 -16.96
CA LEU A 249 -4.88 13.11 -16.50
C LEU A 249 -5.85 13.61 -17.58
N GLU A 250 -5.98 12.83 -18.67
CA GLU A 250 -6.58 13.32 -19.94
C GLU A 250 -8.06 13.68 -19.83
N ASP A 251 -8.81 12.98 -18.98
CA ASP A 251 -10.25 13.17 -18.80
C ASP A 251 -10.60 14.05 -17.61
N VAL A 252 -9.62 14.42 -16.78
CA VAL A 252 -9.87 15.27 -15.62
C VAL A 252 -10.34 16.65 -16.09
N SER A 253 -11.47 17.07 -15.59
CA SER A 253 -12.06 18.39 -15.87
C SER A 253 -12.53 19.07 -14.58
N GLY A 254 -12.94 20.34 -14.68
CA GLY A 254 -13.45 21.10 -13.55
C GLY A 254 -12.39 21.91 -12.82
N THR A 255 -12.58 22.12 -11.54
CA THR A 255 -11.77 23.02 -10.71
C THR A 255 -10.94 22.24 -9.71
N LEU A 256 -9.67 22.57 -9.59
CA LEU A 256 -8.85 22.18 -8.46
C LEU A 256 -9.12 23.15 -7.30
N LEU A 257 -9.76 22.65 -6.24
CA LEU A 257 -10.21 23.46 -5.10
C LEU A 257 -9.22 23.38 -3.94
N LEU A 258 -8.57 24.48 -3.64
CA LEU A 258 -7.57 24.61 -2.56
C LEU A 258 -7.72 25.94 -1.78
N PRO A 259 -8.93 26.42 -1.47
CA PRO A 259 -9.15 27.78 -0.98
C PRO A 259 -8.48 28.08 0.37
N ASN A 260 -8.16 27.05 1.15
CA ASN A 260 -7.59 27.17 2.48
C ASN A 260 -6.14 26.70 2.56
N ALA A 261 -5.58 26.18 1.47
CA ALA A 261 -4.27 25.55 1.50
C ALA A 261 -3.14 26.55 1.67
N ARG A 262 -2.26 26.30 2.63
CA ARG A 262 -0.96 26.93 2.74
C ARG A 262 0.08 26.00 2.18
N PHE A 263 0.83 26.51 1.22
CA PHE A 263 1.96 25.79 0.66
C PHE A 263 3.19 26.01 1.54
N GLU A 264 3.71 24.92 2.08
CA GLU A 264 4.84 24.94 3.00
C GLU A 264 6.01 24.13 2.45
N THR A 265 7.24 24.53 2.75
CA THR A 265 8.43 23.77 2.39
C THR A 265 8.60 22.60 3.32
N PHE A 266 8.62 21.40 2.77
CA PHE A 266 8.95 20.16 3.49
C PHE A 266 10.26 19.58 2.92
N GLY A 267 11.28 19.52 3.74
CA GLY A 267 12.64 19.18 3.30
C GLY A 267 13.29 20.35 2.54
N GLU A 268 13.97 20.03 1.44
CA GLU A 268 14.73 21.02 0.64
C GLU A 268 13.94 21.54 -0.58
N THR A 269 12.77 20.98 -0.87
CA THR A 269 12.00 21.31 -2.08
C THR A 269 11.06 22.47 -1.80
N ALA A 270 11.20 23.54 -2.57
CA ALA A 270 10.25 24.66 -2.53
C ALA A 270 8.86 24.19 -3.03
N PRO A 271 7.77 24.66 -2.40
CA PRO A 271 6.42 24.31 -2.82
C PRO A 271 6.12 24.80 -4.23
N GLN A 272 5.46 23.94 -5.02
CA GLN A 272 5.07 24.26 -6.40
C GLN A 272 3.76 23.58 -6.80
N ILE A 273 3.09 24.15 -7.80
CA ILE A 273 1.97 23.52 -8.50
C ILE A 273 2.41 23.26 -9.92
N GLU A 274 2.51 21.99 -10.30
CA GLU A 274 2.83 21.55 -11.65
C GLU A 274 1.64 20.84 -12.28
N ILE A 275 1.17 21.35 -13.40
CA ILE A 275 0.14 20.75 -14.23
C ILE A 275 0.77 20.50 -15.59
N ILE A 276 1.02 19.23 -15.88
CA ILE A 276 1.84 18.82 -17.01
C ILE A 276 1.01 17.90 -17.92
N ASN A 277 1.31 17.86 -19.18
CA ASN A 277 0.79 16.92 -20.18
C ASN A 277 -0.71 16.56 -20.03
N LYS A 278 -1.54 17.08 -20.92
CA LYS A 278 -2.94 16.64 -21.13
C LYS A 278 -3.84 16.68 -19.87
N VAL A 279 -3.67 17.65 -19.00
CA VAL A 279 -4.58 17.89 -17.88
C VAL A 279 -5.54 19.02 -18.28
N GLN A 280 -6.86 18.76 -18.18
CA GLN A 280 -7.88 19.69 -18.70
C GLN A 280 -8.63 20.45 -17.58
N LEU A 281 -7.93 20.81 -16.52
CA LEU A 281 -8.53 21.66 -15.47
C LEU A 281 -8.93 23.02 -16.04
N SER A 282 -10.14 23.46 -15.74
CA SER A 282 -10.66 24.76 -16.15
C SER A 282 -10.25 25.89 -15.20
N LYS A 283 -9.95 25.56 -13.92
CA LYS A 283 -9.65 26.55 -12.88
C LYS A 283 -8.86 25.93 -11.71
N ILE A 284 -8.10 26.77 -11.03
CA ILE A 284 -7.49 26.51 -9.70
C ILE A 284 -8.02 27.60 -8.77
N GLU A 285 -8.62 27.22 -7.66
CA GLU A 285 -9.18 28.11 -6.63
C GLU A 285 -8.67 27.81 -5.25
#